data_3df3f94c87c97f1399f880b975c49478
#
_entry.id   3df3f94c87c97f1399f880b975c49478
#
_cell.length_a   1.000
_cell.length_b   1.000
_cell.length_c   1.000
_cell.angle_alpha   90.00
_cell.angle_beta   90.00
_cell.angle_gamma   90.00
#
_symmetry.space_group_name_H-M   'P 1'
#
loop_
_entity.id
_entity.type
_entity.pdbx_description
1 polymer ?
#
loop_
_entity_poly.entity_id
_entity_poly.type
_entity_poly.pdbx_seq_one_letter_code
_entity_poly.pdbx_strand_id
1 'polypeptide(L)'
;MPRPLPPTELYAAERAVVLASCLLSCLGSSLLLCTHALWPELRTRPRQLLLYLSLADLLSALSYFYGVLQDFDRTSWDCVLQGALSTFSNTSSFFWTMAIALYLYLTIVRGSSTGAGLLCCFHAVSWGVPLCITVAAVALKKIGYDASNVSVGWCWVNLDAEDRVLWMLLTGKVWEILAYVTLPVLYILIKKHINRAHAALSEYRPILSRTPFQPRTSIADKKLILIPVIFIILRIWSTVRFILTLCNSPAVQNSVLVVLHGIGNTFQGGANCIMFVLCTRVVRARLLSSLCCYRYDDSGWPSPRSSSNRQCPDPAESENVPDPERTKPLLSST
;
A
#
# COMPACT_ATOMS: atom_id res chain seq x y z
N MET A 1 36.28 1.33 -22.85
CA MET A 1 34.92 1.22 -22.31
C MET A 1 34.78 -0.13 -21.66
N PRO A 2 34.36 -0.25 -20.40
CA PRO A 2 34.11 -1.54 -19.79
C PRO A 2 33.01 -2.26 -20.58
N ARG A 3 33.18 -3.57 -20.78
CA ARG A 3 32.18 -4.39 -21.49
C ARG A 3 30.83 -4.29 -20.75
N PRO A 4 29.70 -4.12 -21.47
CA PRO A 4 28.41 -4.17 -20.84
C PRO A 4 28.24 -5.52 -20.15
N LEU A 5 27.76 -5.49 -18.90
CA LEU A 5 27.45 -6.71 -18.15
C LEU A 5 26.37 -7.51 -18.91
N PRO A 6 26.43 -8.84 -18.89
CA PRO A 6 25.42 -9.67 -19.55
C PRO A 6 24.05 -9.43 -18.91
N PRO A 7 22.93 -9.66 -19.64
CA PRO A 7 21.59 -9.52 -19.13
C PRO A 7 21.36 -10.41 -17.91
N THR A 8 20.49 -9.99 -17.01
CA THR A 8 20.10 -10.80 -15.84
C THR A 8 19.17 -11.91 -16.31
N GLU A 9 19.67 -13.14 -16.33
CA GLU A 9 18.83 -14.31 -16.54
C GLU A 9 18.25 -14.78 -15.22
N LEU A 10 16.91 -14.88 -15.17
CA LEU A 10 16.21 -15.42 -14.00
C LEU A 10 16.28 -16.93 -13.99
N TYR A 11 16.82 -17.50 -12.92
CA TYR A 11 16.68 -18.94 -12.66
C TYR A 11 15.21 -19.29 -12.38
N ALA A 12 14.83 -20.54 -12.66
CA ALA A 12 13.45 -20.99 -12.47
C ALA A 12 12.93 -20.77 -11.03
N ALA A 13 13.78 -20.95 -10.04
CA ALA A 13 13.43 -20.69 -8.63
C ALA A 13 13.18 -19.20 -8.35
N GLU A 14 14.00 -18.30 -8.89
CA GLU A 14 13.83 -16.85 -8.74
C GLU A 14 12.53 -16.37 -9.41
N ARG A 15 12.28 -16.86 -10.64
CA ARG A 15 11.02 -16.61 -11.37
C ARG A 15 9.81 -17.08 -10.57
N ALA A 16 9.84 -18.27 -9.99
CA ALA A 16 8.75 -18.81 -9.17
C ALA A 16 8.48 -17.95 -7.91
N VAL A 17 9.53 -17.50 -7.22
CA VAL A 17 9.38 -16.64 -6.03
C VAL A 17 8.78 -15.29 -6.40
N VAL A 18 9.21 -14.67 -7.48
CA VAL A 18 8.66 -13.38 -7.93
C VAL A 18 7.20 -13.53 -8.36
N LEU A 19 6.85 -14.58 -9.10
CA LEU A 19 5.47 -14.88 -9.47
C LEU A 19 4.57 -15.12 -8.25
N ALA A 20 5.03 -15.88 -7.27
CA ALA A 20 4.31 -16.08 -6.03
C ALA A 20 4.08 -14.76 -5.28
N SER A 21 5.09 -13.88 -5.25
CA SER A 21 4.99 -12.54 -4.69
C SER A 21 3.93 -11.67 -5.41
N CYS A 22 3.91 -11.69 -6.74
CA CYS A 22 2.88 -11.01 -7.54
C CYS A 22 1.48 -11.52 -7.21
N LEU A 23 1.28 -12.85 -7.16
CA LEU A 23 -0.01 -13.46 -6.82
C LEU A 23 -0.50 -13.06 -5.44
N LEU A 24 0.38 -13.13 -4.43
CA LEU A 24 0.04 -12.70 -3.07
C LEU A 24 -0.32 -11.21 -3.02
N SER A 25 0.33 -10.38 -3.81
CA SER A 25 0.03 -8.96 -3.92
C SER A 25 -1.31 -8.71 -4.62
N CYS A 26 -1.60 -9.43 -5.71
CA CYS A 26 -2.89 -9.36 -6.40
C CYS A 26 -4.04 -9.77 -5.47
N LEU A 27 -3.89 -10.90 -4.76
CA LEU A 27 -4.88 -11.38 -3.79
C LEU A 27 -5.06 -10.39 -2.64
N GLY A 28 -3.95 -9.87 -2.10
CA GLY A 28 -3.97 -8.92 -1.00
C GLY A 28 -4.64 -7.59 -1.38
N SER A 29 -4.27 -7.01 -2.51
CA SER A 29 -4.88 -5.78 -3.01
C SER A 29 -6.36 -5.98 -3.33
N SER A 30 -6.73 -7.08 -3.98
CA SER A 30 -8.13 -7.42 -4.28
C SER A 30 -8.95 -7.57 -2.99
N LEU A 31 -8.40 -8.21 -1.96
CA LEU A 31 -9.06 -8.35 -0.67
C LEU A 31 -9.28 -7.00 0.02
N LEU A 32 -8.32 -6.08 -0.05
CA LEU A 32 -8.48 -4.70 0.45
C LEU A 32 -9.60 -3.96 -0.28
N LEU A 33 -9.65 -4.06 -1.61
CA LEU A 33 -10.69 -3.47 -2.43
C LEU A 33 -12.06 -4.06 -2.08
N CYS A 34 -12.17 -5.39 -1.97
CA CYS A 34 -13.40 -6.09 -1.60
C CYS A 34 -13.90 -5.70 -0.19
N THR A 35 -13.01 -5.62 0.81
CA THR A 35 -13.40 -5.22 2.17
C THR A 35 -13.93 -3.79 2.22
N HIS A 36 -13.41 -2.89 1.39
CA HIS A 36 -13.92 -1.52 1.26
C HIS A 36 -15.27 -1.46 0.54
N ALA A 37 -15.46 -2.28 -0.50
CA ALA A 37 -16.71 -2.34 -1.26
C ALA A 37 -17.85 -2.95 -0.44
N LEU A 38 -17.59 -4.07 0.25
CA LEU A 38 -18.60 -4.85 0.96
C LEU A 38 -19.02 -4.22 2.30
N TRP A 39 -18.12 -3.49 2.98
CA TRP A 39 -18.40 -2.96 4.32
C TRP A 39 -18.40 -1.42 4.36
N PRO A 40 -19.57 -0.77 4.14
CA PRO A 40 -19.69 0.70 4.16
C PRO A 40 -19.23 1.34 5.47
N GLU A 41 -19.43 0.66 6.60
CA GLU A 41 -19.04 1.11 7.95
C GLU A 41 -17.52 1.32 8.10
N LEU A 42 -16.74 0.64 7.28
CA LEU A 42 -15.28 0.78 7.26
C LEU A 42 -14.78 1.91 6.33
N ARG A 43 -15.68 2.62 5.64
CA ARG A 43 -15.35 3.69 4.67
C ARG A 43 -14.92 4.98 5.36
N THR A 44 -13.79 4.95 6.03
CA THR A 44 -13.16 6.16 6.58
C THR A 44 -12.25 6.82 5.55
N ARG A 45 -11.95 8.13 5.71
CA ARG A 45 -11.01 8.85 4.82
C ARG A 45 -9.65 8.16 4.68
N PRO A 46 -8.98 7.74 5.78
CA PRO A 46 -7.73 7.00 5.68
C PRO A 46 -7.84 5.72 4.84
N ARG A 47 -8.93 4.97 4.98
CA ARG A 47 -9.16 3.77 4.19
C ARG A 47 -9.44 4.05 2.72
N GLN A 48 -10.03 5.19 2.42
CA GLN A 48 -10.22 5.63 1.04
C GLN A 48 -8.87 5.88 0.35
N LEU A 49 -7.91 6.50 1.03
CA LEU A 49 -6.56 6.69 0.49
C LEU A 49 -5.84 5.33 0.30
N LEU A 50 -5.99 4.42 1.26
CA LEU A 50 -5.46 3.06 1.14
C LEU A 50 -6.08 2.29 -0.03
N LEU A 51 -7.35 2.52 -0.35
CA LEU A 51 -8.02 1.93 -1.51
C LEU A 51 -7.31 2.32 -2.82
N TYR A 52 -7.00 3.61 -3.00
CA TYR A 52 -6.33 4.10 -4.22
C TYR A 52 -4.89 3.58 -4.31
N LEU A 53 -4.18 3.50 -3.19
CA LEU A 53 -2.87 2.84 -3.14
C LEU A 53 -2.98 1.36 -3.54
N SER A 54 -3.97 0.64 -2.98
CA SER A 54 -4.18 -0.78 -3.31
C SER A 54 -4.56 -1.01 -4.77
N LEU A 55 -5.26 -0.07 -5.40
CA LEU A 55 -5.55 -0.12 -6.83
C LEU A 55 -4.27 0.01 -7.67
N ALA A 56 -3.40 0.95 -7.33
CA ALA A 56 -2.10 1.11 -7.99
C ALA A 56 -1.21 -0.14 -7.80
N ASP A 57 -1.18 -0.69 -6.58
CA ASP A 57 -0.42 -1.90 -6.26
C ASP A 57 -0.96 -3.14 -7.00
N LEU A 58 -2.29 -3.25 -7.17
CA LEU A 58 -2.91 -4.33 -7.95
C LEU A 58 -2.50 -4.26 -9.42
N LEU A 59 -2.60 -3.08 -10.04
CA LEU A 59 -2.20 -2.88 -11.43
C LEU A 59 -0.71 -3.17 -11.63
N SER A 60 0.12 -2.76 -10.68
CA SER A 60 1.55 -3.04 -10.68
C SER A 60 1.83 -4.54 -10.60
N ALA A 61 1.20 -5.24 -9.66
CA ALA A 61 1.39 -6.67 -9.47
C ALA A 61 0.94 -7.49 -10.68
N LEU A 62 -0.20 -7.13 -11.30
CA LEU A 62 -0.69 -7.77 -12.53
C LEU A 62 0.27 -7.53 -13.71
N SER A 63 0.78 -6.30 -13.85
CA SER A 63 1.74 -5.95 -14.89
C SER A 63 3.05 -6.74 -14.74
N TYR A 64 3.59 -6.84 -13.54
CA TYR A 64 4.81 -7.62 -13.28
C TYR A 64 4.58 -9.13 -13.41
N PHE A 65 3.42 -9.63 -12.98
CA PHE A 65 3.08 -11.04 -13.17
C PHE A 65 3.10 -11.43 -14.64
N TYR A 66 2.46 -10.60 -15.48
CA TYR A 66 2.50 -10.80 -16.93
C TYR A 66 3.93 -10.69 -17.46
N GLY A 67 4.69 -9.68 -17.04
CA GLY A 67 6.06 -9.45 -17.49
C GLY A 67 7.01 -10.62 -17.21
N VAL A 68 6.90 -11.22 -16.02
CA VAL A 68 7.76 -12.35 -15.62
C VAL A 68 7.35 -13.66 -16.29
N LEU A 69 6.08 -13.80 -16.72
CA LEU A 69 5.61 -15.00 -17.44
C LEU A 69 6.04 -15.02 -18.90
N GLN A 70 6.14 -13.84 -19.53
CA GLN A 70 6.44 -13.74 -20.96
C GLN A 70 7.94 -13.66 -21.22
N ASP A 71 8.36 -14.27 -22.31
CA ASP A 71 9.67 -14.03 -22.91
C ASP A 71 9.46 -13.04 -24.06
N PHE A 72 9.83 -11.79 -23.83
CA PHE A 72 9.55 -10.70 -24.77
C PHE A 72 10.61 -10.60 -25.87
N ASP A 73 10.14 -10.37 -27.09
CA ASP A 73 11.01 -9.84 -28.15
C ASP A 73 11.26 -8.34 -27.93
N ARG A 74 12.47 -7.85 -28.27
CA ARG A 74 12.93 -6.48 -27.98
C ARG A 74 12.01 -5.37 -28.55
N THR A 75 11.25 -5.66 -29.59
CA THR A 75 10.40 -4.71 -30.32
C THR A 75 8.89 -5.00 -30.13
N SER A 76 8.52 -5.96 -29.29
CA SER A 76 7.12 -6.34 -29.14
C SER A 76 6.31 -5.25 -28.43
N TRP A 77 5.12 -4.98 -28.95
CA TRP A 77 4.27 -3.92 -28.41
C TRP A 77 3.68 -4.27 -27.04
N ASP A 78 3.50 -5.54 -26.76
CA ASP A 78 3.07 -6.07 -25.44
C ASP A 78 4.11 -5.79 -24.34
N CYS A 79 5.40 -5.83 -24.68
CA CYS A 79 6.48 -5.34 -23.82
C CYS A 79 6.31 -3.85 -23.49
N VAL A 80 6.07 -3.02 -24.51
CA VAL A 80 5.85 -1.58 -24.31
C VAL A 80 4.62 -1.34 -23.43
N LEU A 81 3.52 -2.07 -23.65
CA LEU A 81 2.31 -1.96 -22.85
C LEU A 81 2.56 -2.39 -21.39
N GLN A 82 3.24 -3.51 -21.19
CA GLN A 82 3.59 -4.00 -19.87
C GLN A 82 4.50 -3.00 -19.13
N GLY A 83 5.55 -2.49 -19.79
CA GLY A 83 6.46 -1.50 -19.23
C GLY A 83 5.77 -0.16 -18.94
N ALA A 84 4.84 0.28 -19.78
CA ALA A 84 4.03 1.46 -19.56
C ALA A 84 3.11 1.30 -18.35
N LEU A 85 2.38 0.16 -18.25
CA LEU A 85 1.48 -0.11 -17.14
C LEU A 85 2.23 -0.22 -15.80
N SER A 86 3.39 -0.90 -15.79
CA SER A 86 4.22 -0.99 -14.58
C SER A 86 4.80 0.37 -14.19
N THR A 87 5.25 1.17 -15.13
CA THR A 87 5.76 2.54 -14.88
C THR A 87 4.66 3.42 -14.28
N PHE A 88 3.49 3.46 -14.92
CA PHE A 88 2.35 4.24 -14.43
C PHE A 88 1.93 3.82 -13.02
N SER A 89 1.68 2.52 -12.82
CA SER A 89 1.14 2.02 -11.56
C SER A 89 2.14 2.13 -10.41
N ASN A 90 3.42 1.85 -10.63
CA ASN A 90 4.45 2.02 -9.61
C ASN A 90 4.64 3.48 -9.21
N THR A 91 4.75 4.38 -10.18
CA THR A 91 4.91 5.81 -9.90
C THR A 91 3.67 6.33 -9.16
N SER A 92 2.47 5.91 -9.56
CA SER A 92 1.22 6.22 -8.84
C SER A 92 1.24 5.71 -7.39
N SER A 93 1.73 4.50 -7.15
CA SER A 93 1.88 3.94 -5.79
C SER A 93 2.84 4.77 -4.94
N PHE A 94 3.93 5.30 -5.50
CA PHE A 94 4.84 6.22 -4.80
C PHE A 94 4.13 7.51 -4.38
N PHE A 95 3.42 8.14 -5.29
CA PHE A 95 2.67 9.37 -5.01
C PHE A 95 1.55 9.12 -3.99
N TRP A 96 0.80 8.02 -4.07
CA TRP A 96 -0.22 7.68 -3.09
C TRP A 96 0.37 7.40 -1.71
N THR A 97 1.53 6.75 -1.62
CA THR A 97 2.24 6.54 -0.35
C THR A 97 2.66 7.88 0.27
N MET A 98 3.18 8.81 -0.51
CA MET A 98 3.51 10.17 -0.06
C MET A 98 2.24 10.96 0.33
N ALA A 99 1.16 10.84 -0.43
CA ALA A 99 -0.11 11.48 -0.14
C ALA A 99 -0.71 10.99 1.19
N ILE A 100 -0.63 9.69 1.49
CA ILE A 100 -1.05 9.11 2.77
C ILE A 100 -0.21 9.69 3.92
N ALA A 101 1.10 9.75 3.78
CA ALA A 101 1.98 10.32 4.80
C ALA A 101 1.70 11.82 5.03
N LEU A 102 1.48 12.58 3.96
CA LEU A 102 1.11 13.99 4.04
C LEU A 102 -0.27 14.18 4.69
N TYR A 103 -1.26 13.36 4.32
CA TYR A 103 -2.58 13.36 4.95
C TYR A 103 -2.46 13.15 6.47
N LEU A 104 -1.69 12.15 6.91
CA LEU A 104 -1.47 11.88 8.34
C LEU A 104 -0.80 13.05 9.04
N TYR A 105 0.20 13.67 8.41
CA TYR A 105 0.85 14.86 8.95
C TYR A 105 -0.14 16.02 9.12
N LEU A 106 -0.92 16.33 8.10
CA LEU A 106 -1.89 17.43 8.14
C LEU A 106 -2.98 17.19 9.19
N THR A 107 -3.46 15.95 9.31
CA THR A 107 -4.53 15.58 10.26
C THR A 107 -4.04 15.55 11.69
N ILE A 108 -2.87 14.94 11.95
CA ILE A 108 -2.36 14.71 13.31
C ILE A 108 -1.63 15.95 13.84
N VAL A 109 -0.78 16.58 13.02
CA VAL A 109 0.10 17.67 13.48
C VAL A 109 -0.57 19.02 13.32
N ARG A 110 -1.25 19.26 12.19
CA ARG A 110 -1.93 20.53 11.90
C ARG A 110 -3.37 20.58 12.37
N GLY A 111 -3.98 19.46 12.76
CA GLY A 111 -5.39 19.40 13.14
C GLY A 111 -6.34 19.85 12.03
N SER A 112 -5.85 19.90 10.79
CA SER A 112 -6.62 20.42 9.66
C SER A 112 -7.65 19.38 9.23
N SER A 113 -8.92 19.79 9.13
CA SER A 113 -9.94 18.97 8.49
C SER A 113 -9.63 18.87 7.00
N THR A 114 -9.50 17.67 6.51
CA THR A 114 -9.17 17.38 5.11
C THR A 114 -10.40 17.66 4.24
N GLY A 115 -10.46 18.85 3.64
CA GLY A 115 -11.52 19.23 2.71
C GLY A 115 -11.47 18.44 1.40
N ALA A 116 -12.56 18.47 0.64
CA ALA A 116 -12.68 17.83 -0.68
C ALA A 116 -11.58 18.31 -1.66
N GLY A 117 -11.15 19.55 -1.58
CA GLY A 117 -10.10 20.12 -2.44
C GLY A 117 -8.74 19.43 -2.29
N LEU A 118 -8.36 19.05 -1.06
CA LEU A 118 -7.08 18.33 -0.85
C LEU A 118 -7.11 16.93 -1.46
N LEU A 119 -8.24 16.23 -1.36
CA LEU A 119 -8.40 14.91 -1.99
C LEU A 119 -8.33 15.03 -3.52
N CYS A 120 -8.98 16.04 -4.09
CA CYS A 120 -8.89 16.32 -5.53
C CYS A 120 -7.44 16.57 -5.96
N CYS A 121 -6.68 17.34 -5.19
CA CYS A 121 -5.26 17.58 -5.44
C CYS A 121 -4.45 16.26 -5.39
N PHE A 122 -4.71 15.40 -4.39
CA PHE A 122 -4.05 14.08 -4.31
C PHE A 122 -4.34 13.23 -5.54
N HIS A 123 -5.59 13.21 -6.04
CA HIS A 123 -5.94 12.49 -7.27
C HIS A 123 -5.23 13.08 -8.50
N ALA A 124 -5.26 14.39 -8.65
CA ALA A 124 -4.64 15.06 -9.79
C ALA A 124 -3.13 14.79 -9.84
N VAL A 125 -2.45 14.83 -8.70
CA VAL A 125 -1.00 14.58 -8.63
C VAL A 125 -0.69 13.10 -8.73
N SER A 126 -1.36 12.22 -7.95
CA SER A 126 -0.99 10.81 -7.86
C SER A 126 -1.34 9.98 -9.09
N TRP A 127 -2.29 10.42 -9.91
CA TRP A 127 -2.61 9.78 -11.19
C TRP A 127 -2.11 10.59 -12.38
N GLY A 128 -2.24 11.92 -12.35
CA GLY A 128 -1.94 12.79 -13.48
C GLY A 128 -0.44 12.86 -13.78
N VAL A 129 0.41 13.10 -12.79
CA VAL A 129 1.87 13.16 -13.01
C VAL A 129 2.43 11.84 -13.54
N PRO A 130 2.13 10.66 -12.95
CA PRO A 130 2.55 9.37 -13.51
C PRO A 130 2.04 9.13 -14.94
N LEU A 131 0.80 9.51 -15.21
CA LEU A 131 0.24 9.38 -16.56
C LEU A 131 1.00 10.21 -17.58
N CYS A 132 1.28 11.47 -17.27
CA CYS A 132 2.05 12.35 -18.17
C CYS A 132 3.45 11.80 -18.44
N ILE A 133 4.15 11.32 -17.41
CA ILE A 133 5.49 10.73 -17.54
C ILE A 133 5.45 9.49 -18.43
N THR A 134 4.47 8.60 -18.18
CA THR A 134 4.33 7.35 -18.92
C THR A 134 3.99 7.62 -20.39
N VAL A 135 3.04 8.52 -20.65
CA VAL A 135 2.67 8.90 -22.04
C VAL A 135 3.86 9.50 -22.76
N ALA A 136 4.62 10.39 -22.12
CA ALA A 136 5.83 10.96 -22.71
C ALA A 136 6.89 9.88 -23.01
N ALA A 137 7.10 8.94 -22.08
CA ALA A 137 8.07 7.86 -22.27
C ALA A 137 7.67 6.91 -23.42
N VAL A 138 6.37 6.61 -23.56
CA VAL A 138 5.86 5.79 -24.68
C VAL A 138 5.96 6.54 -26.00
N ALA A 139 5.51 7.80 -26.06
CA ALA A 139 5.53 8.63 -27.27
C ALA A 139 6.95 8.83 -27.80
N LEU A 140 7.94 8.96 -26.92
CA LEU A 140 9.34 9.10 -27.25
C LEU A 140 10.07 7.75 -27.42
N LYS A 141 9.34 6.62 -27.40
CA LYS A 141 9.87 5.25 -27.58
C LYS A 141 10.97 4.90 -26.56
N LYS A 142 10.83 5.38 -25.31
CA LYS A 142 11.80 5.15 -24.24
C LYS A 142 11.47 3.93 -23.39
N ILE A 143 10.27 3.35 -23.53
CA ILE A 143 9.86 2.10 -22.88
C ILE A 143 10.07 0.96 -23.87
N GLY A 144 10.63 -0.15 -23.38
CA GLY A 144 10.88 -1.35 -24.15
C GLY A 144 11.45 -2.47 -23.30
N TYR A 145 12.00 -3.50 -23.98
CA TYR A 145 12.62 -4.61 -23.27
C TYR A 145 13.90 -4.13 -22.56
N ASP A 146 13.88 -4.25 -21.26
CA ASP A 146 15.02 -3.98 -20.41
C ASP A 146 15.66 -5.31 -19.98
N ALA A 147 16.52 -5.87 -20.83
CA ALA A 147 17.38 -6.99 -20.45
C ALA A 147 18.57 -6.53 -19.60
N SER A 148 18.52 -5.31 -19.05
CA SER A 148 19.58 -4.79 -18.20
C SER A 148 19.62 -5.47 -16.85
N ASN A 149 20.73 -5.25 -16.15
CA ASN A 149 20.92 -5.68 -14.77
C ASN A 149 19.95 -5.00 -13.78
N VAL A 150 19.09 -4.09 -14.21
CA VAL A 150 18.14 -3.35 -13.37
C VAL A 150 16.79 -4.03 -13.30
N SER A 151 16.31 -4.65 -14.38
CA SER A 151 15.03 -5.37 -14.38
C SER A 151 15.15 -6.80 -13.83
N VAL A 152 14.03 -7.41 -13.56
CA VAL A 152 13.93 -8.81 -13.08
C VAL A 152 12.96 -9.55 -14.00
N GLY A 153 13.27 -9.55 -15.32
CA GLY A 153 12.51 -10.27 -16.32
C GLY A 153 11.26 -9.55 -16.85
N TRP A 154 11.14 -8.23 -16.65
CA TRP A 154 10.06 -7.41 -17.21
C TRP A 154 10.59 -6.25 -18.05
N CYS A 155 9.69 -5.62 -18.81
CA CYS A 155 10.01 -4.45 -19.61
C CYS A 155 9.96 -3.17 -18.75
N TRP A 156 10.85 -2.25 -19.06
CA TRP A 156 10.89 -0.93 -18.44
C TRP A 156 11.50 0.11 -19.42
N VAL A 157 12.66 0.67 -19.13
CA VAL A 157 13.32 1.65 -20.02
C VAL A 157 14.13 0.91 -21.08
N ASN A 158 13.95 1.32 -22.35
CA ASN A 158 14.69 0.73 -23.47
C ASN A 158 16.20 0.93 -23.31
N LEU A 159 16.95 -0.16 -23.42
CA LEU A 159 18.42 -0.16 -23.28
C LEU A 159 19.15 0.61 -24.39
N ASP A 160 18.57 0.64 -25.58
CA ASP A 160 19.18 1.28 -26.74
C ASP A 160 18.99 2.82 -26.76
N ALA A 161 18.25 3.36 -25.77
CA ALA A 161 18.08 4.79 -25.60
C ALA A 161 19.36 5.44 -25.08
N GLU A 162 19.90 6.43 -25.80
CA GLU A 162 21.10 7.16 -25.39
C GLU A 162 20.97 7.84 -24.05
N ASP A 163 19.75 8.33 -23.71
CA ASP A 163 19.37 9.01 -22.49
C ASP A 163 18.69 8.07 -21.47
N ARG A 164 18.96 6.75 -21.54
CA ARG A 164 18.31 5.73 -20.70
C ARG A 164 18.35 6.02 -19.19
N VAL A 165 19.48 6.52 -18.69
CA VAL A 165 19.62 6.83 -17.25
C VAL A 165 18.67 7.95 -16.84
N LEU A 166 18.54 8.98 -17.67
CA LEU A 166 17.58 10.07 -17.46
C LEU A 166 16.14 9.52 -17.37
N TRP A 167 15.78 8.62 -18.29
CA TRP A 167 14.45 8.02 -18.30
C TRP A 167 14.24 7.06 -17.14
N MET A 168 15.23 6.29 -16.70
CA MET A 168 15.15 5.49 -15.48
C MET A 168 14.91 6.36 -14.23
N LEU A 169 15.53 7.54 -14.19
CA LEU A 169 15.29 8.52 -13.13
C LEU A 169 13.87 9.07 -13.20
N LEU A 170 13.43 9.55 -14.36
CA LEU A 170 12.12 10.19 -14.53
C LEU A 170 10.95 9.22 -14.37
N THR A 171 11.08 7.98 -14.87
CA THR A 171 10.00 6.97 -14.81
C THR A 171 9.90 6.25 -13.45
N GLY A 172 10.86 6.45 -12.56
CA GLY A 172 10.80 5.76 -11.28
C GLY A 172 11.76 6.27 -10.20
N LYS A 173 13.06 6.31 -10.48
CA LYS A 173 14.09 6.46 -9.42
C LYS A 173 14.07 7.81 -8.70
N VAL A 174 13.80 8.91 -9.38
CA VAL A 174 13.66 10.23 -8.74
C VAL A 174 12.54 10.22 -7.71
N TRP A 175 11.40 9.64 -8.05
CA TRP A 175 10.23 9.61 -7.17
C TRP A 175 10.42 8.66 -6.00
N GLU A 176 11.10 7.54 -6.23
CA GLU A 176 11.51 6.58 -5.20
C GLU A 176 12.46 7.24 -4.18
N ILE A 177 13.49 7.94 -4.65
CA ILE A 177 14.45 8.67 -3.80
C ILE A 177 13.74 9.81 -3.05
N LEU A 178 12.86 10.55 -3.72
CA LEU A 178 12.05 11.61 -3.09
C LEU A 178 11.21 11.04 -1.95
N ALA A 179 10.60 9.87 -2.15
CA ALA A 179 9.86 9.18 -1.11
C ALA A 179 10.76 8.79 0.08
N TYR A 180 11.98 8.29 -0.16
CA TYR A 180 12.94 7.95 0.92
C TYR A 180 13.36 9.14 1.78
N VAL A 181 13.32 10.34 1.24
CA VAL A 181 13.58 11.57 2.01
C VAL A 181 12.31 12.07 2.71
N THR A 182 11.22 12.15 1.96
CA THR A 182 9.96 12.76 2.42
C THR A 182 9.29 11.94 3.51
N LEU A 183 9.23 10.60 3.34
CA LEU A 183 8.51 9.72 4.26
C LEU A 183 9.13 9.71 5.68
N PRO A 184 10.46 9.53 5.87
CA PRO A 184 11.06 9.61 7.20
C PRO A 184 10.91 10.98 7.84
N VAL A 185 11.04 12.07 7.08
CA VAL A 185 10.87 13.43 7.60
C VAL A 185 9.45 13.61 8.15
N LEU A 186 8.42 13.27 7.38
CA LEU A 186 7.02 13.35 7.84
C LEU A 186 6.78 12.44 9.05
N TYR A 187 7.33 11.22 9.04
CA TYR A 187 7.22 10.30 10.16
C TYR A 187 7.86 10.85 11.45
N ILE A 188 9.05 11.43 11.37
CA ILE A 188 9.75 12.05 12.52
C ILE A 188 8.92 13.22 13.07
N LEU A 189 8.36 14.06 12.20
CA LEU A 189 7.51 15.18 12.60
C LEU A 189 6.23 14.71 13.33
N ILE A 190 5.55 13.68 12.78
CA ILE A 190 4.36 13.07 13.39
C ILE A 190 4.73 12.47 14.77
N LYS A 191 5.79 11.67 14.84
CA LYS A 191 6.24 11.04 16.08
C LYS A 191 6.61 12.07 17.15
N LYS A 192 7.34 13.12 16.75
CA LYS A 192 7.71 14.23 17.66
C LYS A 192 6.47 14.94 18.21
N HIS A 193 5.46 15.18 17.38
CA HIS A 193 4.20 15.81 17.80
C HIS A 193 3.44 14.89 18.78
N ILE A 194 3.29 13.61 18.47
CA ILE A 194 2.63 12.64 19.35
C ILE A 194 3.34 12.53 20.69
N ASN A 195 4.67 12.45 20.71
CA ASN A 195 5.44 12.35 21.95
C ASN A 195 5.28 13.62 22.82
N ARG A 196 5.24 14.81 22.21
CA ARG A 196 4.99 16.07 22.93
C ARG A 196 3.59 16.10 23.53
N ALA A 197 2.58 15.67 22.78
CA ALA A 197 1.21 15.57 23.29
C ALA A 197 1.10 14.59 24.47
N HIS A 198 1.77 13.43 24.40
CA HIS A 198 1.84 12.48 25.50
C HIS A 198 2.55 13.04 26.73
N ALA A 199 3.67 13.77 26.57
CA ALA A 199 4.39 14.39 27.69
C ALA A 199 3.52 15.45 28.36
N ALA A 200 2.86 16.33 27.62
CA ALA A 200 1.93 17.32 28.16
C ALA A 200 0.77 16.67 28.94
N LEU A 201 0.19 15.58 28.40
CA LEU A 201 -0.90 14.86 29.09
C LEU A 201 -0.42 14.18 30.38
N SER A 202 0.83 13.70 30.44
CA SER A 202 1.37 13.05 31.64
C SER A 202 1.61 14.04 32.76
N GLU A 203 1.90 15.30 32.47
CA GLU A 203 2.09 16.38 33.44
C GLU A 203 0.76 16.82 34.10
N TYR A 204 -0.38 16.75 33.35
CA TYR A 204 -1.71 17.05 33.87
C TYR A 204 -2.42 15.87 34.58
N ARG A 205 -1.83 14.66 34.57
CA ARG A 205 -2.44 13.44 35.12
C ARG A 205 -2.62 13.34 36.64
N PRO A 206 -1.93 14.10 37.52
CA PRO A 206 -2.13 14.01 38.95
C PRO A 206 -3.47 14.55 39.46
N ILE A 207 -4.19 15.36 38.65
CA ILE A 207 -5.37 16.14 39.14
C ILE A 207 -6.72 15.55 38.71
N LEU A 208 -6.77 14.74 37.64
CA LEU A 208 -8.02 14.15 37.15
C LEU A 208 -7.90 12.61 37.03
N SER A 209 -8.19 11.95 38.18
CA SER A 209 -8.26 10.49 38.24
C SER A 209 -9.57 9.98 37.60
N ARG A 210 -9.45 8.85 36.90
CA ARG A 210 -10.43 7.81 36.61
C ARG A 210 -11.17 7.74 35.29
N THR A 211 -10.97 8.58 34.31
CA THR A 211 -11.40 8.20 32.95
C THR A 211 -10.18 8.08 32.04
N PRO A 212 -9.94 6.94 31.37
CA PRO A 212 -8.89 6.83 30.39
C PRO A 212 -9.30 7.68 29.16
N PHE A 213 -8.90 8.95 29.16
CA PHE A 213 -8.99 9.78 27.98
C PHE A 213 -8.00 9.20 26.95
N GLN A 214 -8.49 8.26 26.17
CA GLN A 214 -7.76 7.69 25.06
C GLN A 214 -7.75 8.75 23.95
N PRO A 215 -6.57 9.26 23.57
CA PRO A 215 -6.51 10.23 22.48
C PRO A 215 -7.15 9.59 21.24
N ARG A 216 -8.09 10.29 20.65
CA ARG A 216 -9.00 9.88 19.57
C ARG A 216 -8.29 9.61 18.23
N THR A 217 -6.99 9.30 18.24
CA THR A 217 -6.31 8.75 17.07
C THR A 217 -6.78 7.32 16.89
N SER A 218 -7.64 7.12 15.90
CA SER A 218 -8.15 5.81 15.53
C SER A 218 -7.00 4.80 15.41
N ILE A 219 -7.23 3.56 15.86
CA ILE A 219 -6.28 2.45 15.66
C ILE A 219 -5.88 2.32 14.18
N ALA A 220 -6.79 2.71 13.27
CA ALA A 220 -6.52 2.78 11.84
C ALA A 220 -5.44 3.80 11.51
N ASP A 221 -5.45 5.00 12.11
CA ASP A 221 -4.46 6.04 11.85
C ASP A 221 -3.06 5.63 12.32
N LYS A 222 -2.97 4.95 13.46
CA LYS A 222 -1.69 4.40 13.97
C LYS A 222 -1.08 3.37 13.03
N LYS A 223 -1.88 2.59 12.31
CA LYS A 223 -1.39 1.59 11.35
C LYS A 223 -0.97 2.19 10.02
N LEU A 224 -1.60 3.28 9.59
CA LEU A 224 -1.18 3.98 8.37
C LEU A 224 0.25 4.50 8.44
N ILE A 225 0.76 4.77 9.64
CA ILE A 225 2.16 5.16 9.87
C ILE A 225 3.14 4.06 9.43
N LEU A 226 2.71 2.78 9.39
CA LEU A 226 3.55 1.67 8.97
C LEU A 226 3.69 1.54 7.45
N ILE A 227 2.79 2.15 6.65
CA ILE A 227 2.86 2.10 5.18
C ILE A 227 4.20 2.65 4.66
N PRO A 228 4.66 3.84 5.07
CA PRO A 228 5.97 4.35 4.66
C PRO A 228 7.13 3.41 5.03
N VAL A 229 7.06 2.77 6.18
CA VAL A 229 8.12 1.84 6.62
C VAL A 229 8.15 0.60 5.73
N ILE A 230 6.99 0.01 5.46
CA ILE A 230 6.86 -1.13 4.54
C ILE A 230 7.38 -0.76 3.16
N PHE A 231 6.98 0.41 2.65
CA PHE A 231 7.43 0.92 1.37
C PHE A 231 8.96 0.99 1.28
N ILE A 232 9.62 1.60 2.26
CA ILE A 232 11.08 1.74 2.28
C ILE A 232 11.76 0.36 2.32
N ILE A 233 11.32 -0.53 3.20
CA ILE A 233 11.91 -1.87 3.37
C ILE A 233 11.81 -2.69 2.07
N LEU A 234 10.68 -2.60 1.39
CA LEU A 234 10.48 -3.33 0.15
C LEU A 234 11.28 -2.72 -1.02
N ARG A 235 11.26 -1.42 -1.18
CA ARG A 235 11.80 -0.75 -2.37
C ARG A 235 13.31 -0.49 -2.34
N ILE A 236 13.96 -0.50 -1.19
CA ILE A 236 15.39 -0.19 -1.06
C ILE A 236 16.28 -1.09 -1.93
N TRP A 237 15.89 -2.35 -2.14
CA TRP A 237 16.65 -3.32 -2.92
C TRP A 237 16.71 -2.96 -4.41
N SER A 238 15.64 -2.38 -4.94
CA SER A 238 15.57 -1.83 -6.29
C SER A 238 16.57 -0.69 -6.48
N THR A 239 16.66 0.21 -5.51
CA THR A 239 17.61 1.32 -5.52
C THR A 239 19.06 0.84 -5.37
N VAL A 240 19.31 -0.13 -4.49
CA VAL A 240 20.64 -0.74 -4.33
C VAL A 240 21.11 -1.33 -5.67
N ARG A 241 20.28 -2.12 -6.35
CA ARG A 241 20.63 -2.69 -7.66
C ARG A 241 20.85 -1.60 -8.72
N PHE A 242 20.03 -0.55 -8.73
CA PHE A 242 20.22 0.58 -9.63
C PHE A 242 21.59 1.27 -9.44
N ILE A 243 21.98 1.53 -8.18
CA ILE A 243 23.30 2.12 -7.88
C ILE A 243 24.42 1.19 -8.31
N LEU A 244 24.32 -0.11 -8.01
CA LEU A 244 25.31 -1.10 -8.40
C LEU A 244 25.45 -1.20 -9.94
N THR A 245 24.36 -1.03 -10.68
CA THR A 245 24.35 -0.97 -12.16
C THR A 245 25.12 0.27 -12.66
N LEU A 246 24.89 1.42 -12.03
CA LEU A 246 25.64 2.65 -12.39
C LEU A 246 27.15 2.53 -12.10
N CYS A 247 27.49 1.79 -11.06
CA CYS A 247 28.90 1.51 -10.69
C CYS A 247 29.51 0.35 -11.50
N ASN A 248 28.76 -0.27 -12.43
CA ASN A 248 29.20 -1.47 -13.16
C ASN A 248 29.71 -2.61 -12.25
N SER A 249 29.10 -2.79 -11.09
CA SER A 249 29.48 -3.79 -10.11
C SER A 249 28.90 -5.17 -10.48
N PRO A 250 29.69 -6.27 -10.47
CA PRO A 250 29.18 -7.62 -10.73
C PRO A 250 28.19 -8.11 -9.66
N ALA A 251 28.15 -7.47 -8.48
CA ALA A 251 27.20 -7.78 -7.41
C ALA A 251 25.74 -7.59 -7.81
N VAL A 252 25.45 -6.86 -8.90
CA VAL A 252 24.09 -6.71 -9.47
C VAL A 252 23.44 -8.04 -9.79
N GLN A 253 24.22 -9.06 -10.17
CA GLN A 253 23.74 -10.39 -10.56
C GLN A 253 23.62 -11.36 -9.39
N ASN A 254 23.85 -10.91 -8.15
CA ASN A 254 23.69 -11.76 -6.99
C ASN A 254 22.22 -12.20 -6.87
N SER A 255 21.98 -13.52 -6.85
CA SER A 255 20.64 -14.13 -6.81
C SER A 255 19.78 -13.61 -5.64
N VAL A 256 20.36 -13.46 -4.46
CA VAL A 256 19.63 -12.91 -3.29
C VAL A 256 19.14 -11.50 -3.58
N LEU A 257 19.98 -10.66 -4.17
CA LEU A 257 19.64 -9.28 -4.47
C LEU A 257 18.61 -9.19 -5.61
N VAL A 258 18.65 -10.10 -6.58
CA VAL A 258 17.65 -10.23 -7.65
C VAL A 258 16.28 -10.59 -7.05
N VAL A 259 16.22 -11.59 -6.17
CA VAL A 259 15.00 -12.03 -5.49
C VAL A 259 14.44 -10.91 -4.59
N LEU A 260 15.28 -10.26 -3.78
CA LEU A 260 14.86 -9.15 -2.92
C LEU A 260 14.30 -7.98 -3.73
N HIS A 261 14.92 -7.65 -4.86
CA HIS A 261 14.40 -6.63 -5.77
C HIS A 261 13.05 -7.06 -6.39
N GLY A 262 12.95 -8.31 -6.84
CA GLY A 262 11.72 -8.86 -7.38
C GLY A 262 10.56 -8.77 -6.38
N ILE A 263 10.74 -9.31 -5.16
CA ILE A 263 9.76 -9.22 -4.08
C ILE A 263 9.46 -7.76 -3.74
N GLY A 264 10.49 -6.93 -3.61
CA GLY A 264 10.36 -5.52 -3.23
C GLY A 264 9.50 -4.71 -4.19
N ASN A 265 9.54 -5.02 -5.49
CA ASN A 265 8.71 -4.35 -6.49
C ASN A 265 7.28 -4.90 -6.58
N THR A 266 7.06 -6.14 -6.18
CA THR A 266 5.80 -6.84 -6.45
C THR A 266 4.93 -7.06 -5.21
N PHE A 267 5.49 -7.06 -3.99
CA PHE A 267 4.79 -7.49 -2.76
C PHE A 267 4.06 -6.37 -2.01
N GLN A 268 4.07 -5.14 -2.49
CA GLN A 268 3.50 -3.98 -1.77
C GLN A 268 2.03 -4.19 -1.37
N GLY A 269 1.19 -4.63 -2.29
CA GLY A 269 -0.23 -4.89 -2.03
C GLY A 269 -0.46 -6.03 -1.02
N GLY A 270 0.36 -7.09 -1.07
CA GLY A 270 0.34 -8.17 -0.10
C GLY A 270 0.69 -7.69 1.31
N ALA A 271 1.76 -6.90 1.44
CA ALA A 271 2.19 -6.32 2.71
C ALA A 271 1.12 -5.39 3.29
N ASN A 272 0.52 -4.53 2.47
CA ASN A 272 -0.59 -3.67 2.88
C ASN A 272 -1.79 -4.48 3.36
N CYS A 273 -2.15 -5.57 2.69
CA CYS A 273 -3.21 -6.48 3.10
C CYS A 273 -2.92 -7.13 4.46
N ILE A 274 -1.73 -7.64 4.67
CA ILE A 274 -1.34 -8.22 5.97
C ILE A 274 -1.58 -7.20 7.09
N MET A 275 -1.14 -5.97 6.91
CA MET A 275 -1.27 -4.92 7.92
C MET A 275 -2.71 -4.49 8.19
N PHE A 276 -3.52 -4.30 7.14
CA PHE A 276 -4.84 -3.66 7.27
C PHE A 276 -6.00 -4.65 7.35
N VAL A 277 -5.85 -5.86 6.84
CA VAL A 277 -6.86 -6.91 6.91
C VAL A 277 -6.51 -7.91 8.02
N LEU A 278 -5.37 -8.60 7.89
CA LEU A 278 -5.03 -9.70 8.79
C LEU A 278 -4.67 -9.24 10.21
N CYS A 279 -3.95 -8.12 10.33
CA CYS A 279 -3.57 -7.57 11.64
C CYS A 279 -4.66 -6.70 12.30
N THR A 280 -5.80 -6.42 11.62
CA THR A 280 -6.89 -5.63 12.18
C THR A 280 -7.99 -6.53 12.73
N ARG A 281 -8.14 -6.59 14.06
CA ARG A 281 -9.09 -7.50 14.75
C ARG A 281 -10.51 -7.41 14.20
N VAL A 282 -11.03 -6.20 14.02
CA VAL A 282 -12.40 -5.97 13.52
C VAL A 282 -12.59 -6.53 12.10
N VAL A 283 -11.64 -6.24 11.20
CA VAL A 283 -11.71 -6.69 9.79
C VAL A 283 -11.56 -8.21 9.73
N ARG A 284 -10.61 -8.77 10.48
CA ARG A 284 -10.37 -10.21 10.55
C ARG A 284 -11.58 -10.97 11.11
N ALA A 285 -12.19 -10.47 12.20
CA ALA A 285 -13.39 -11.09 12.78
C ALA A 285 -14.55 -11.12 11.79
N ARG A 286 -14.81 -10.01 11.08
CA ARG A 286 -15.85 -9.96 10.03
C ARG A 286 -15.54 -10.87 8.85
N LEU A 287 -14.29 -10.91 8.41
CA LEU A 287 -13.87 -11.79 7.32
C LEU A 287 -14.09 -13.26 7.68
N LEU A 288 -13.68 -13.67 8.88
CA LEU A 288 -13.90 -15.02 9.38
C LEU A 288 -15.39 -15.35 9.52
N SER A 289 -16.18 -14.42 10.06
CA SER A 289 -17.64 -14.56 10.15
C SER A 289 -18.28 -14.76 8.77
N SER A 290 -17.92 -13.94 7.79
CA SER A 290 -18.44 -14.05 6.42
C SER A 290 -18.04 -15.37 5.75
N LEU A 291 -16.82 -15.85 5.95
CA LEU A 291 -16.34 -17.13 5.42
C LEU A 291 -17.02 -18.34 6.11
N CYS A 292 -17.27 -18.25 7.41
CA CYS A 292 -17.97 -19.31 8.15
C CYS A 292 -19.46 -19.40 7.78
N CYS A 293 -20.13 -18.26 7.59
CA CYS A 293 -21.53 -18.25 7.14
C CYS A 293 -21.69 -18.79 5.71
N TYR A 294 -20.77 -18.47 4.80
CA TYR A 294 -20.79 -19.02 3.43
C TYR A 294 -20.57 -20.55 3.42
N ARG A 295 -19.78 -21.08 4.35
CA ARG A 295 -19.55 -22.54 4.45
C ARG A 295 -20.76 -23.33 4.92
N TYR A 296 -21.75 -22.66 5.53
CA TYR A 296 -22.99 -23.30 6.01
C TYR A 296 -24.09 -23.39 4.93
N ASP A 297 -24.01 -22.55 3.90
CA ASP A 297 -25.04 -22.47 2.84
C ASP A 297 -24.80 -23.43 1.67
N ASP A 298 -23.60 -23.98 1.53
CA ASP A 298 -23.23 -24.86 0.38
C ASP A 298 -23.42 -26.36 0.67
N SER A 299 -23.89 -26.74 1.88
CA SER A 299 -24.30 -28.12 2.17
C SER A 299 -25.80 -28.27 1.96
N GLY A 300 -26.21 -28.29 0.70
CA GLY A 300 -27.57 -28.61 0.28
C GLY A 300 -28.01 -30.01 0.71
N TRP A 301 -28.56 -30.12 1.92
CA TRP A 301 -29.38 -31.23 2.33
C TRP A 301 -30.59 -30.71 3.12
N PRO A 302 -31.84 -31.04 2.74
CA PRO A 302 -32.99 -30.63 3.50
C PRO A 302 -33.10 -31.47 4.77
N SER A 303 -32.82 -30.86 5.94
CA SER A 303 -33.09 -31.46 7.25
C SER A 303 -34.37 -30.89 7.85
N PRO A 304 -35.23 -31.73 8.47
CA PRO A 304 -36.53 -31.30 8.95
C PRO A 304 -36.43 -30.41 10.19
N ARG A 305 -37.36 -29.49 10.28
CA ARG A 305 -37.59 -28.52 11.34
C ARG A 305 -37.31 -29.08 12.73
N SER A 306 -36.33 -28.51 13.38
CA SER A 306 -36.22 -28.44 14.84
C SER A 306 -35.89 -27.03 15.23
N SER A 307 -36.85 -26.40 15.89
CA SER A 307 -36.72 -25.09 16.51
C SER A 307 -35.67 -25.12 17.58
N SER A 308 -34.55 -24.53 17.37
CA SER A 308 -33.61 -24.14 18.42
C SER A 308 -32.91 -22.87 17.97
N ASN A 309 -33.29 -21.78 18.63
CA ASN A 309 -32.68 -20.47 18.61
C ASN A 309 -31.17 -20.58 18.84
N ARG A 310 -30.36 -20.58 17.78
CA ARG A 310 -28.94 -20.24 17.86
C ARG A 310 -28.73 -18.94 17.11
N GLN A 311 -28.93 -17.89 17.88
CA GLN A 311 -28.51 -16.55 17.52
C GLN A 311 -26.98 -16.58 17.30
N CYS A 312 -26.54 -16.19 16.11
CA CYS A 312 -25.13 -15.83 15.90
C CYS A 312 -24.80 -14.72 16.92
N PRO A 313 -23.72 -14.83 17.67
CA PRO A 313 -23.38 -13.75 18.61
C PRO A 313 -23.06 -12.49 17.80
N ASP A 314 -23.91 -11.48 17.92
CA ASP A 314 -23.64 -10.13 17.43
C ASP A 314 -22.37 -9.60 18.13
N PRO A 315 -21.39 -9.10 17.39
CA PRO A 315 -20.16 -8.55 18.00
C PRO A 315 -20.37 -7.19 18.69
N ALA A 316 -21.60 -6.76 18.91
CA ALA A 316 -21.94 -5.42 19.41
C ALA A 316 -22.41 -5.35 20.85
N GLU A 317 -22.50 -6.47 21.58
CA GLU A 317 -22.91 -6.45 22.99
C GLU A 317 -21.73 -6.71 23.93
N SER A 318 -20.91 -5.72 24.11
CA SER A 318 -20.03 -5.60 25.28
C SER A 318 -19.53 -4.16 25.43
N GLU A 319 -20.46 -3.25 25.68
CA GLU A 319 -20.22 -2.02 26.44
C GLU A 319 -21.57 -1.47 26.90
N ASN A 320 -22.03 -1.97 28.04
CA ASN A 320 -23.05 -1.32 28.86
C ASN A 320 -22.43 -0.02 29.41
N VAL A 321 -22.75 1.08 28.77
CA VAL A 321 -22.64 2.41 29.39
C VAL A 321 -23.96 2.66 30.08
N PRO A 322 -24.00 2.88 31.43
CA PRO A 322 -25.23 3.27 32.12
C PRO A 322 -25.66 4.66 31.65
N ASP A 323 -26.91 4.74 31.25
CA ASP A 323 -27.62 5.97 30.88
C ASP A 323 -27.63 6.94 32.11
N PRO A 324 -27.24 8.20 32.01
CA PRO A 324 -27.36 9.15 33.10
C PRO A 324 -28.82 9.52 33.26
N GLU A 325 -29.33 9.18 34.42
CA GLU A 325 -30.65 9.50 34.97
C GLU A 325 -31.15 10.89 34.60
N ARG A 326 -32.33 10.89 34.05
CA ARG A 326 -33.18 12.02 33.74
C ARG A 326 -33.70 12.64 35.03
N THR A 327 -32.96 13.56 35.59
CA THR A 327 -33.47 14.38 36.71
C THR A 327 -34.57 15.31 36.21
N LYS A 328 -35.81 15.02 36.59
CA LYS A 328 -36.96 15.93 36.50
C LYS A 328 -36.77 17.07 37.51
N PRO A 329 -37.05 18.32 37.13
CA PRO A 329 -37.11 19.39 38.11
C PRO A 329 -38.38 19.28 38.95
N LEU A 330 -38.23 19.18 40.26
CA LEU A 330 -39.30 19.39 41.20
C LEU A 330 -39.63 20.90 41.30
N LEU A 331 -40.79 21.26 40.82
CA LEU A 331 -41.44 22.52 41.14
C LEU A 331 -41.94 22.44 42.60
N SER A 332 -41.38 23.22 43.47
CA SER A 332 -41.97 23.49 44.81
C SER A 332 -42.79 24.74 44.74
N SER A 333 -44.07 24.58 45.03
CA SER A 333 -44.98 25.61 45.41
C SER A 333 -44.72 26.05 46.88
N THR A 334 -44.47 27.27 47.12
CA THR A 334 -45.10 28.24 48.01
C THR A 334 -44.30 29.51 48.01
#